data_20906c3bd836706de5d661338af4a848
#
_entry.id   20906c3bd836706de5d661338af4a848
#
_cell.length_a   1.000
_cell.length_b   1.000
_cell.length_c   1.000
_cell.angle_alpha   90.00
_cell.angle_beta   90.00
_cell.angle_gamma   90.00
#
_symmetry.space_group_name_H-M   'P 1'
#
loop_
_entity.id
_entity.type
_entity.pdbx_description
1 polymer ?
#
loop_
_entity_poly.entity_id
_entity_poly.type
_entity_poly.pdbx_seq_one_letter_code
_entity_poly.pdbx_strand_id
1 'polypeptide(L)'
;MNYTFSIESFSSTYSELEPIYRQHYEEMRYRLLDSGVSLGHYNPRLDAYVKASDDGWLVTYVARLDGKAVGYCNIYVTLDMHNSEKIAQEDTIYILPKHRNGTGKGLIKFVHDDLKRRSVKRLNITTATDLRVSKLLGRMGYAQTAQAMTFVFKD
;
A
#
# COMPACT_ATOMS: atom_id res chain seq x y z
N MET A 1 8.59 -4.53 22.70
CA MET A 1 7.94 -3.55 21.83
C MET A 1 6.65 -4.16 21.27
N ASN A 2 5.56 -3.44 21.36
CA ASN A 2 4.24 -3.96 21.05
C ASN A 2 3.75 -3.39 19.72
N TYR A 3 3.98 -4.11 18.61
CA TYR A 3 3.41 -3.77 17.31
C TYR A 3 2.00 -4.35 17.21
N THR A 4 1.07 -3.52 16.77
CA THR A 4 -0.31 -3.91 16.51
C THR A 4 -0.72 -3.52 15.10
N PHE A 5 -1.71 -4.23 14.56
CA PHE A 5 -2.26 -3.97 13.23
C PHE A 5 -3.77 -3.83 13.34
N SER A 6 -4.34 -2.87 12.64
CA SER A 6 -5.78 -2.62 12.69
C SER A 6 -6.29 -2.10 11.35
N ILE A 7 -7.60 -2.28 11.11
CA ILE A 7 -8.31 -1.66 10.01
C ILE A 7 -8.90 -0.36 10.54
N GLU A 8 -8.61 0.75 9.88
CA GLU A 8 -9.08 2.07 10.31
C GLU A 8 -9.62 2.82 9.09
N SER A 9 -10.60 3.71 9.29
CA SER A 9 -11.10 4.49 8.17
C SER A 9 -10.04 5.50 7.72
N PHE A 10 -9.97 5.75 6.41
CA PHE A 10 -9.00 6.70 5.86
C PHE A 10 -9.15 8.09 6.48
N SER A 11 -10.39 8.59 6.58
CA SER A 11 -10.64 9.92 7.12
C SER A 11 -10.25 10.09 8.58
N SER A 12 -10.35 9.02 9.39
CA SER A 12 -10.02 9.09 10.82
C SER A 12 -8.51 9.03 11.09
N THR A 13 -7.70 8.53 10.15
CA THR A 13 -6.27 8.29 10.35
C THR A 13 -5.37 9.19 9.53
N TYR A 14 -5.88 9.83 8.48
CA TYR A 14 -5.04 10.54 7.53
C TYR A 14 -4.19 11.64 8.18
N SER A 15 -4.73 12.41 9.12
CA SER A 15 -3.98 13.50 9.73
C SER A 15 -2.75 13.02 10.49
N GLU A 16 -2.84 11.86 11.15
CA GLU A 16 -1.71 11.21 11.82
C GLU A 16 -0.73 10.61 10.81
N LEU A 17 -1.24 10.00 9.74
CA LEU A 17 -0.44 9.30 8.74
C LEU A 17 0.17 10.22 7.68
N GLU A 18 -0.33 11.45 7.52
CA GLU A 18 0.08 12.34 6.44
C GLU A 18 1.61 12.50 6.32
N PRO A 19 2.38 12.72 7.39
CA PRO A 19 3.84 12.80 7.27
C PRO A 19 4.46 11.52 6.71
N ILE A 20 3.89 10.35 7.03
CA ILE A 20 4.38 9.06 6.55
C ILE A 20 4.03 8.87 5.07
N TYR A 21 2.81 9.25 4.65
CA TYR A 21 2.41 9.25 3.24
C TYR A 21 3.34 10.13 2.41
N ARG A 22 3.64 11.33 2.91
CA ARG A 22 4.53 12.27 2.22
C ARG A 22 5.94 11.71 2.09
N GLN A 23 6.49 11.12 3.14
CA GLN A 23 7.82 10.50 3.12
C GLN A 23 7.86 9.35 2.11
N HIS A 24 6.83 8.51 2.08
CA HIS A 24 6.73 7.41 1.13
C HIS A 24 6.72 7.92 -0.31
N TYR A 25 5.89 8.92 -0.58
CA TYR A 25 5.80 9.49 -1.93
C TYR A 25 7.14 10.05 -2.38
N GLU A 26 7.86 10.76 -1.53
CA GLU A 26 9.16 11.32 -1.87
C GLU A 26 10.21 10.22 -2.13
N GLU A 27 10.21 9.13 -1.36
CA GLU A 27 11.09 7.99 -1.65
C GLU A 27 10.81 7.39 -3.04
N MET A 28 9.53 7.18 -3.36
CA MET A 28 9.11 6.68 -4.67
C MET A 28 9.51 7.64 -5.79
N ARG A 29 9.29 8.93 -5.58
CA ARG A 29 9.61 9.97 -6.55
C ARG A 29 11.10 9.97 -6.90
N TYR A 30 11.98 9.87 -5.90
CA TYR A 30 13.42 9.78 -6.11
C TYR A 30 13.83 8.51 -6.88
N ARG A 31 13.24 7.37 -6.56
CA ARG A 31 13.54 6.12 -7.25
C ARG A 31 13.13 6.17 -8.72
N LEU A 32 11.97 6.72 -9.00
CA LEU A 32 11.49 6.85 -10.38
C LEU A 32 12.34 7.84 -11.17
N LEU A 33 12.85 8.88 -10.51
CA LEU A 33 13.76 9.83 -11.15
C LEU A 33 15.05 9.14 -11.64
N ASP A 34 15.58 8.20 -10.86
CA ASP A 34 16.73 7.37 -11.27
C ASP A 34 16.44 6.55 -12.54
N SER A 35 15.18 6.19 -12.75
CA SER A 35 14.71 5.48 -13.94
C SER A 35 14.30 6.42 -15.08
N GLY A 36 14.56 7.72 -14.94
CA GLY A 36 14.22 8.73 -15.95
C GLY A 36 12.76 9.21 -15.91
N VAL A 37 12.02 8.89 -14.84
CA VAL A 37 10.62 9.29 -14.70
C VAL A 37 10.50 10.36 -13.62
N SER A 38 10.10 11.57 -14.03
CA SER A 38 9.85 12.69 -13.12
C SER A 38 8.37 12.76 -12.78
N LEU A 39 8.05 12.71 -11.49
CA LEU A 39 6.68 12.87 -10.98
C LEU A 39 6.47 14.27 -10.42
N GLY A 40 5.22 14.72 -10.39
CA GLY A 40 4.81 15.95 -9.72
C GLY A 40 4.99 15.87 -8.20
N HIS A 41 4.81 17.00 -7.53
CA HIS A 41 4.85 17.06 -6.06
C HIS A 41 3.69 16.30 -5.43
N TYR A 42 3.87 15.88 -4.18
CA TYR A 42 2.81 15.25 -3.39
C TYR A 42 1.59 16.15 -3.33
N ASN A 43 0.48 15.66 -3.88
CA ASN A 43 -0.79 16.38 -3.93
C ASN A 43 -1.94 15.36 -4.04
N PRO A 44 -2.29 14.70 -2.93
CA PRO A 44 -3.23 13.57 -2.98
C PRO A 44 -4.66 14.01 -3.22
N ARG A 45 -5.42 13.15 -3.90
CA ARG A 45 -6.86 13.28 -4.08
C ARG A 45 -7.59 12.80 -2.81
N LEU A 46 -7.55 13.62 -1.75
CA LEU A 46 -8.14 13.24 -0.45
C LEU A 46 -9.63 12.98 -0.54
N ASP A 47 -10.36 13.77 -1.34
CA ASP A 47 -11.78 13.57 -1.59
C ASP A 47 -12.08 12.16 -2.14
N ALA A 48 -11.27 11.71 -3.09
CA ALA A 48 -11.42 10.38 -3.69
C ALA A 48 -11.08 9.25 -2.70
N TYR A 49 -10.03 9.42 -1.91
CA TYR A 49 -9.66 8.44 -0.88
C TYR A 49 -10.75 8.31 0.19
N VAL A 50 -11.26 9.44 0.69
CA VAL A 50 -12.33 9.44 1.69
C VAL A 50 -13.58 8.76 1.13
N LYS A 51 -13.99 9.11 -0.10
CA LYS A 51 -15.15 8.49 -0.73
C LYS A 51 -14.96 6.99 -0.90
N ALA A 52 -13.81 6.55 -1.39
CA ALA A 52 -13.50 5.14 -1.58
C ALA A 52 -13.54 4.36 -0.27
N SER A 53 -13.02 4.94 0.81
CA SER A 53 -13.06 4.37 2.16
C SER A 53 -14.49 4.28 2.68
N ASP A 54 -15.26 5.36 2.55
CA ASP A 54 -16.65 5.41 2.99
C ASP A 54 -17.54 4.43 2.22
N ASP A 55 -17.30 4.28 0.92
CA ASP A 55 -18.02 3.34 0.05
C ASP A 55 -17.59 1.87 0.28
N GLY A 56 -16.52 1.64 1.05
CA GLY A 56 -16.11 0.31 1.47
C GLY A 56 -15.22 -0.46 0.50
N TRP A 57 -14.78 0.15 -0.62
CA TRP A 57 -13.90 -0.54 -1.56
C TRP A 57 -12.41 -0.16 -1.40
N LEU A 58 -12.08 0.82 -0.55
CA LEU A 58 -10.73 1.06 -0.07
C LEU A 58 -10.62 0.66 1.40
N VAL A 59 -9.67 -0.20 1.71
CA VAL A 59 -9.40 -0.64 3.09
C VAL A 59 -8.04 -0.12 3.50
N THR A 60 -7.99 0.59 4.62
CA THR A 60 -6.75 1.12 5.20
C THR A 60 -6.35 0.27 6.40
N TYR A 61 -5.18 -0.33 6.32
CA TYR A 61 -4.55 -1.10 7.40
C TYR A 61 -3.44 -0.25 8.01
N VAL A 62 -3.39 -0.17 9.32
CA VAL A 62 -2.41 0.65 10.04
C VAL A 62 -1.56 -0.22 10.95
N ALA A 63 -0.24 -0.02 10.87
CA ALA A 63 0.72 -0.62 11.82
C ALA A 63 1.06 0.41 12.89
N ARG A 64 0.97 0.01 14.15
CA ARG A 64 1.24 0.87 15.30
C ARG A 64 2.26 0.23 16.23
N LEU A 65 3.13 1.07 16.80
CA LEU A 65 3.99 0.70 17.92
C LEU A 65 3.54 1.48 19.15
N ASP A 66 3.07 0.75 20.16
CA ASP A 66 2.57 1.35 21.41
C ASP A 66 1.54 2.46 21.14
N GLY A 67 0.64 2.21 20.19
CA GLY A 67 -0.44 3.11 19.81
C GLY A 67 -0.10 4.16 18.76
N LYS A 68 1.19 4.39 18.45
CA LYS A 68 1.62 5.37 17.46
C LYS A 68 1.76 4.73 16.08
N ALA A 69 1.21 5.36 15.05
CA ALA A 69 1.32 4.86 13.69
C ALA A 69 2.77 4.88 13.19
N VAL A 70 3.21 3.75 12.62
CA VAL A 70 4.56 3.56 12.08
C VAL A 70 4.54 3.07 10.64
N GLY A 71 3.37 2.77 10.10
CA GLY A 71 3.21 2.32 8.73
C GLY A 71 1.75 2.08 8.37
N TYR A 72 1.52 1.79 7.10
CA TYR A 72 0.17 1.59 6.58
C TYR A 72 0.17 0.73 5.32
N CYS A 73 -1.01 0.24 4.98
CA CYS A 73 -1.27 -0.39 3.69
C CYS A 73 -2.67 -0.01 3.24
N ASN A 74 -2.79 0.56 2.05
CA ASN A 74 -4.09 0.85 1.42
C ASN A 74 -4.33 -0.15 0.29
N ILE A 75 -5.47 -0.81 0.35
CA ILE A 75 -5.86 -1.87 -0.58
C ILE A 75 -7.20 -1.52 -1.20
N TYR A 76 -7.30 -1.57 -2.53
CA TYR A 76 -8.57 -1.53 -3.24
C TYR A 76 -9.12 -2.94 -3.39
N VAL A 77 -10.40 -3.14 -3.04
CA VAL A 77 -11.11 -4.40 -3.23
C VAL A 77 -12.17 -4.19 -4.28
N THR A 78 -12.12 -4.97 -5.37
CA THR A 78 -13.02 -4.80 -6.51
C THR A 78 -13.29 -6.16 -7.18
N LEU A 79 -14.02 -6.14 -8.27
CA LEU A 79 -14.25 -7.31 -9.10
C LEU A 79 -13.37 -7.23 -10.36
N ASP A 80 -12.76 -8.35 -10.73
CA ASP A 80 -12.04 -8.46 -11.99
C ASP A 80 -13.04 -8.35 -13.14
N MET A 81 -12.80 -7.42 -14.05
CA MET A 81 -13.71 -7.16 -15.17
C MET A 81 -13.78 -8.32 -16.18
N HIS A 82 -12.79 -9.23 -16.16
CA HIS A 82 -12.72 -10.33 -17.13
C HIS A 82 -13.41 -11.59 -16.65
N ASN A 83 -13.46 -11.83 -15.33
CA ASN A 83 -13.98 -13.09 -14.80
C ASN A 83 -14.87 -12.91 -13.56
N SER A 84 -15.14 -11.68 -13.14
CA SER A 84 -15.97 -11.33 -11.97
C SER A 84 -15.45 -11.86 -10.63
N GLU A 85 -14.21 -12.33 -10.57
CA GLU A 85 -13.60 -12.69 -9.29
C GLU A 85 -13.36 -11.47 -8.41
N LYS A 86 -13.54 -11.63 -7.13
CA LYS A 86 -13.21 -10.58 -6.16
C LYS A 86 -11.69 -10.53 -5.98
N ILE A 87 -11.10 -9.38 -6.29
CA ILE A 87 -9.65 -9.18 -6.28
C ILE A 87 -9.29 -7.96 -5.44
N ALA A 88 -8.04 -7.90 -5.04
CA ALA A 88 -7.49 -6.75 -4.32
C ALA A 88 -6.23 -6.23 -5.03
N GLN A 89 -6.09 -4.92 -5.03
CA GLN A 89 -4.94 -4.23 -5.60
C GLN A 89 -4.36 -3.29 -4.56
N GLU A 90 -3.06 -3.43 -4.30
CA GLU A 90 -2.36 -2.49 -3.43
C GLU A 90 -2.28 -1.11 -4.11
N ASP A 91 -2.65 -0.08 -3.38
CA ASP A 91 -2.40 1.31 -3.73
C ASP A 91 -1.06 1.75 -3.17
N THR A 92 -0.87 1.56 -1.86
CA THR A 92 0.35 1.91 -1.15
C THR A 92 0.59 0.95 0.00
N ILE A 93 1.86 0.63 0.26
CA ILE A 93 2.30 -0.04 1.48
C ILE A 93 3.64 0.54 1.91
N TYR A 94 3.75 0.92 3.18
CA TYR A 94 4.96 1.54 3.68
C TYR A 94 5.10 1.37 5.19
N ILE A 95 6.32 1.07 5.63
CA ILE A 95 6.73 1.08 7.03
C ILE A 95 7.89 2.05 7.16
N LEU A 96 7.85 2.91 8.18
CA LEU A 96 8.96 3.80 8.48
C LEU A 96 10.27 3.00 8.61
N PRO A 97 11.40 3.50 8.07
CA PRO A 97 12.66 2.73 8.03
C PRO A 97 13.11 2.15 9.37
N LYS A 98 12.92 2.88 10.46
CA LYS A 98 13.29 2.42 11.81
C LYS A 98 12.50 1.22 12.30
N HIS A 99 11.38 0.90 11.65
CA HIS A 99 10.45 -0.14 12.07
C HIS A 99 10.39 -1.32 11.09
N ARG A 100 11.36 -1.44 10.18
CA ARG A 100 11.39 -2.48 9.12
C ARG A 100 12.03 -3.80 9.56
N ASN A 101 11.91 -4.16 10.82
CA ASN A 101 12.50 -5.37 11.39
C ASN A 101 11.47 -6.49 11.56
N GLY A 102 10.75 -6.82 10.50
CA GLY A 102 9.68 -7.83 10.49
C GLY A 102 8.27 -7.27 10.55
N THR A 103 8.12 -5.98 10.84
CA THR A 103 6.80 -5.32 10.93
C THR A 103 6.07 -5.36 9.59
N GLY A 104 6.79 -5.18 8.47
CA GLY A 104 6.19 -5.25 7.13
C GLY A 104 5.61 -6.61 6.84
N LYS A 105 6.31 -7.69 7.20
CA LYS A 105 5.80 -9.05 7.06
C LYS A 105 4.55 -9.27 7.91
N GLY A 106 4.56 -8.76 9.14
CA GLY A 106 3.39 -8.84 10.05
C GLY A 106 2.19 -8.10 9.48
N LEU A 107 2.39 -6.91 8.94
CA LEU A 107 1.33 -6.14 8.30
C LEU A 107 0.75 -6.89 7.09
N ILE A 108 1.58 -7.43 6.21
CA ILE A 108 1.12 -8.18 5.03
C ILE A 108 0.33 -9.41 5.45
N LYS A 109 0.76 -10.14 6.49
CA LYS A 109 0.01 -11.28 7.02
C LYS A 109 -1.36 -10.85 7.54
N PHE A 110 -1.43 -9.74 8.25
CA PHE A 110 -2.70 -9.19 8.74
C PHE A 110 -3.64 -8.85 7.57
N VAL A 111 -3.10 -8.23 6.51
CA VAL A 111 -3.85 -7.94 5.28
C VAL A 111 -4.35 -9.23 4.62
N HIS A 112 -3.50 -10.27 4.51
CA HIS A 112 -3.89 -11.56 3.95
C HIS A 112 -5.07 -12.18 4.71
N ASP A 113 -5.01 -12.18 6.03
CA ASP A 113 -6.06 -12.76 6.86
C ASP A 113 -7.40 -12.03 6.66
N ASP A 114 -7.36 -10.71 6.59
CA ASP A 114 -8.56 -9.91 6.35
C ASP A 114 -9.11 -10.13 4.94
N LEU A 115 -8.27 -10.08 3.92
CA LEU A 115 -8.71 -10.27 2.53
C LEU A 115 -9.25 -11.67 2.31
N LYS A 116 -8.70 -12.68 2.97
CA LYS A 116 -9.22 -14.04 2.94
C LYS A 116 -10.62 -14.10 3.54
N ARG A 117 -10.85 -13.43 4.66
CA ARG A 117 -12.19 -13.33 5.27
C ARG A 117 -13.19 -12.63 4.35
N ARG A 118 -12.74 -11.70 3.51
CA ARG A 118 -13.55 -11.00 2.51
C ARG A 118 -13.77 -11.81 1.24
N SER A 119 -13.27 -13.05 1.17
CA SER A 119 -13.34 -13.92 -0.02
C SER A 119 -12.60 -13.37 -1.24
N VAL A 120 -11.56 -12.59 -1.03
CA VAL A 120 -10.69 -12.12 -2.10
C VAL A 120 -9.87 -13.28 -2.66
N LYS A 121 -9.80 -13.40 -3.99
CA LYS A 121 -9.10 -14.48 -4.68
C LYS A 121 -7.63 -14.19 -4.91
N ARG A 122 -7.28 -12.93 -5.21
CA ARG A 122 -5.92 -12.52 -5.52
C ARG A 122 -5.64 -11.14 -4.94
N LEU A 123 -4.40 -10.94 -4.51
CA LEU A 123 -3.87 -9.62 -4.12
C LEU A 123 -2.68 -9.31 -5.01
N ASN A 124 -2.70 -8.16 -5.69
CA ASN A 124 -1.59 -7.64 -6.46
C ASN A 124 -0.87 -6.54 -5.68
N ILE A 125 0.45 -6.66 -5.56
CA ILE A 125 1.31 -5.64 -4.93
C ILE A 125 2.37 -5.21 -5.93
N THR A 126 2.54 -3.90 -6.09
CA THR A 126 3.60 -3.29 -6.92
C THR A 126 4.75 -2.82 -6.03
N THR A 127 5.98 -3.13 -6.39
CA THR A 127 7.16 -2.85 -5.56
C THR A 127 8.07 -1.80 -6.20
N ALA A 128 7.59 -0.57 -6.28
CA ALA A 128 8.32 0.52 -6.94
C ALA A 128 9.36 1.21 -6.03
N THR A 129 9.18 1.17 -4.70
CA THR A 129 10.00 1.97 -3.78
C THR A 129 11.14 1.20 -3.13
N ASP A 130 10.99 -0.08 -2.88
CA ASP A 130 12.04 -0.90 -2.24
C ASP A 130 12.08 -2.30 -2.84
N LEU A 131 13.16 -2.59 -3.56
CA LEU A 131 13.35 -3.89 -4.23
C LEU A 131 13.49 -5.06 -3.23
N ARG A 132 13.79 -4.78 -1.95
CA ARG A 132 13.81 -5.82 -0.91
C ARG A 132 12.41 -6.35 -0.63
N VAL A 133 11.38 -5.53 -0.89
CA VAL A 133 9.98 -5.95 -0.75
C VAL A 133 9.67 -7.10 -1.71
N SER A 134 10.15 -7.06 -2.95
CA SER A 134 9.91 -8.16 -3.90
C SER A 134 10.52 -9.49 -3.42
N LYS A 135 11.68 -9.46 -2.76
CA LYS A 135 12.28 -10.67 -2.17
C LYS A 135 11.42 -11.21 -1.00
N LEU A 136 10.92 -10.31 -0.16
CA LEU A 136 10.02 -10.68 0.93
C LEU A 136 8.75 -11.33 0.37
N LEU A 137 8.11 -10.70 -0.61
CA LEU A 137 6.88 -11.20 -1.23
C LEU A 137 7.11 -12.57 -1.87
N GLY A 138 8.23 -12.76 -2.58
CA GLY A 138 8.59 -14.07 -3.15
C GLY A 138 8.66 -15.16 -2.08
N ARG A 139 9.28 -14.85 -0.92
CA ARG A 139 9.34 -15.81 0.21
C ARG A 139 7.98 -16.04 0.85
N MET A 140 7.04 -15.13 0.69
CA MET A 140 5.66 -15.28 1.17
C MET A 140 4.73 -15.98 0.16
N GLY A 141 5.26 -16.43 -0.98
CA GLY A 141 4.49 -17.17 -1.98
C GLY A 141 3.94 -16.34 -3.13
N TYR A 142 4.34 -15.08 -3.27
CA TYR A 142 3.93 -14.26 -4.41
C TYR A 142 4.68 -14.66 -5.68
N ALA A 143 3.96 -14.64 -6.80
CA ALA A 143 4.54 -14.80 -8.15
C ALA A 143 4.58 -13.45 -8.85
N GLN A 144 5.66 -13.18 -9.59
CA GLN A 144 5.72 -11.99 -10.45
C GLN A 144 4.83 -12.21 -11.67
N THR A 145 3.82 -11.35 -11.85
CA THR A 145 2.80 -11.51 -12.91
C THR A 145 2.81 -10.40 -13.94
N ALA A 146 3.55 -9.30 -13.71
CA ALA A 146 3.54 -8.15 -14.60
C ALA A 146 4.84 -7.35 -14.49
N GLN A 147 5.10 -6.56 -15.53
CA GLN A 147 6.09 -5.48 -15.50
C GLN A 147 5.38 -4.17 -15.83
N ALA A 148 5.66 -3.11 -15.07
CA ALA A 148 5.12 -1.78 -15.33
C ALA A 148 6.10 -0.99 -16.21
N MET A 149 5.59 -0.42 -17.30
CA MET A 149 6.36 0.45 -18.20
C MET A 149 5.71 1.82 -18.22
N THR A 150 6.49 2.88 -18.08
CA THR A 150 5.98 4.25 -17.99
C THR A 150 6.54 5.10 -19.15
N PHE A 151 5.66 5.81 -19.82
CA PHE A 151 6.02 6.84 -20.79
C PHE A 151 5.52 8.19 -20.28
N VAL A 152 6.40 9.18 -20.21
CA VAL A 152 6.06 10.51 -19.72
C VAL A 152 5.83 11.43 -20.92
N PHE A 153 4.64 12.01 -21.01
CA PHE A 153 4.31 12.99 -22.05
C PHE A 153 4.93 14.34 -21.69
N LYS A 154 5.55 15.00 -22.67
CA LYS A 154 6.07 16.35 -22.54
C LYS A 154 5.00 17.33 -23.01
N ASP A 155 4.96 18.50 -22.37
CA ASP A 155 4.07 19.60 -22.74
C ASP A 155 4.51 20.25 -24.07
#